data_c8c0df151b0f0f1c065f2da4ee95648e
#
_entry.id   c8c0df151b0f0f1c065f2da4ee95648e
#
_cell.length_a   1.000
_cell.length_b   1.000
_cell.length_c   1.000
_cell.angle_alpha   90.00
_cell.angle_beta   90.00
_cell.angle_gamma   90.00
#
_symmetry.space_group_name_H-M   'P 1'
#
loop_
_entity.id
_entity.type
_entity.pdbx_description
1 polymer ?
#
loop_
_entity_poly.entity_id
_entity_poly.type
_entity_poly.pdbx_seq_one_letter_code
_entity_poly.pdbx_strand_id
1 'polypeptide(L)'
;MSNPLNCPQPQSVNTVLTRTAHNTAEEPATGIDNYAFFLHTVRELIDTIDTQPLHALADGGIGQRELRRLTNTTNLPTAQIVVGVEALAALSIIEEDLAEEGNWITTANADTFLASTPAEQWELLLRTWWYSSRPWSGTPHERAIVLNPEAGDGHLRLLRHQILENLAIWPADILTASEAD
;
A
#
# COMPACT_ATOMS: atom_id res chain seq x y z
N MET A 1 3.64 50.24 -21.87
CA MET A 1 3.75 49.99 -20.42
C MET A 1 3.04 48.69 -20.12
N SER A 2 3.78 47.61 -20.12
CA SER A 2 3.25 46.23 -20.00
C SER A 2 3.27 45.84 -18.53
N ASN A 3 2.14 45.34 -18.05
CA ASN A 3 1.91 44.92 -16.68
C ASN A 3 2.61 43.57 -16.43
N PRO A 4 3.39 43.36 -15.37
CA PRO A 4 4.03 42.08 -15.12
C PRO A 4 3.02 41.05 -14.62
N LEU A 5 3.13 39.85 -15.17
CA LEU A 5 2.37 38.63 -14.92
C LEU A 5 2.25 38.36 -13.41
N ASN A 6 1.02 38.34 -12.93
CA ASN A 6 0.63 37.91 -11.60
C ASN A 6 0.74 36.36 -11.57
N CYS A 7 1.88 35.84 -11.11
CA CYS A 7 2.06 34.41 -10.89
C CYS A 7 1.31 34.06 -9.62
N PRO A 8 0.35 33.10 -9.64
CA PRO A 8 -0.31 32.67 -8.41
C PRO A 8 0.71 32.00 -7.49
N GLN A 9 0.83 32.52 -6.29
CA GLN A 9 1.65 31.92 -5.23
C GLN A 9 1.13 30.49 -4.93
N PRO A 10 1.99 29.50 -4.76
CA PRO A 10 1.57 28.17 -4.36
C PRO A 10 0.91 28.27 -2.98
N GLN A 11 -0.37 27.90 -2.91
CA GLN A 11 -1.08 27.78 -1.64
C GLN A 11 -0.37 26.69 -0.82
N SER A 12 -0.01 27.04 0.40
CA SER A 12 0.79 26.20 1.29
C SER A 12 0.12 24.83 1.51
N VAL A 13 0.90 23.79 1.36
CA VAL A 13 0.56 22.37 1.56
C VAL A 13 -0.02 22.10 2.97
N ASN A 14 0.20 23.01 3.92
CA ASN A 14 -0.29 22.96 5.29
C ASN A 14 -1.81 22.82 5.45
N THR A 15 -2.61 23.30 4.47
CA THR A 15 -4.08 23.25 4.61
C THR A 15 -4.66 21.86 4.33
N VAL A 16 -3.96 20.99 3.64
CA VAL A 16 -4.44 19.66 3.29
C VAL A 16 -4.17 18.65 4.41
N LEU A 17 -3.06 18.77 5.11
CA LEU A 17 -2.68 17.83 6.19
C LEU A 17 -3.49 18.05 7.47
N THR A 18 -3.93 19.29 7.76
CA THR A 18 -4.70 19.61 8.97
C THR A 18 -6.15 19.09 8.91
N ARG A 19 -6.68 18.75 7.73
CA ARG A 19 -8.08 18.37 7.55
C ARG A 19 -8.35 16.87 7.71
N THR A 20 -7.30 16.02 7.72
CA THR A 20 -7.43 14.57 7.84
C THR A 20 -7.31 14.07 9.29
N ALA A 21 -6.95 14.93 10.25
CA ALA A 21 -6.73 14.58 11.65
C ALA A 21 -7.98 14.63 12.54
N HIS A 22 -9.17 14.97 12.02
CA HIS A 22 -10.40 15.01 12.82
C HIS A 22 -11.42 13.99 12.34
N ASN A 23 -11.27 12.76 12.72
CA ASN A 23 -12.35 11.86 13.16
C ASN A 23 -11.81 10.45 13.41
N THR A 24 -11.48 10.16 14.61
CA THR A 24 -11.79 8.89 15.32
C THR A 24 -11.03 8.90 16.65
N ALA A 25 -11.77 8.82 17.74
CA ALA A 25 -11.21 8.58 19.07
C ALA A 25 -10.81 7.10 19.19
N GLU A 26 -9.74 6.72 18.51
CA GLU A 26 -8.92 5.55 18.81
C GLU A 26 -7.54 6.10 19.17
N GLU A 27 -6.99 5.67 20.32
CA GLU A 27 -5.62 6.00 20.68
C GLU A 27 -4.72 5.76 19.48
N PRO A 28 -3.80 6.68 19.14
CA PRO A 28 -2.89 6.49 18.01
C PRO A 28 -2.04 5.25 18.32
N ALA A 29 -2.31 4.16 17.60
CA ALA A 29 -1.46 2.99 17.62
C ALA A 29 -0.02 3.46 17.40
N THR A 30 0.90 3.08 18.28
CA THR A 30 2.31 3.46 18.14
C THR A 30 2.81 2.97 16.78
N GLY A 31 3.78 3.65 16.18
CA GLY A 31 4.32 3.24 14.87
C GLY A 31 4.79 1.77 14.85
N ILE A 32 5.18 1.24 16.03
CA ILE A 32 5.57 -0.16 16.23
C ILE A 32 4.37 -1.11 16.08
N ASP A 33 3.20 -0.74 16.60
CA ASP A 33 1.99 -1.57 16.50
C ASP A 33 1.52 -1.66 15.05
N ASN A 34 1.56 -0.56 14.31
CA ASN A 34 1.22 -0.53 12.89
C ASN A 34 2.16 -1.39 12.03
N TYR A 35 3.46 -1.37 12.33
CA TYR A 35 4.47 -2.19 11.69
C TYR A 35 4.21 -3.69 11.91
N ALA A 36 4.05 -4.11 13.18
CA ALA A 36 3.82 -5.51 13.53
C ALA A 36 2.50 -6.02 12.91
N PHE A 37 1.48 -5.19 12.94
CA PHE A 37 0.18 -5.50 12.36
C PHE A 37 0.24 -5.66 10.84
N PHE A 38 0.96 -4.79 10.14
CA PHE A 38 1.10 -4.93 8.68
C PHE A 38 1.90 -6.18 8.28
N LEU A 39 2.97 -6.51 9.01
CA LEU A 39 3.69 -7.77 8.77
C LEU A 39 2.82 -9.01 9.03
N HIS A 40 1.98 -8.96 10.07
CA HIS A 40 1.00 -10.02 10.30
C HIS A 40 0.03 -10.13 9.11
N THR A 41 -0.51 -9.01 8.63
CA THR A 41 -1.39 -8.96 7.44
C THR A 41 -0.74 -9.63 6.22
N VAL A 42 0.53 -9.30 5.94
CA VAL A 42 1.25 -9.85 4.78
C VAL A 42 1.41 -11.38 4.91
N ARG A 43 1.76 -11.87 6.10
CA ARG A 43 1.92 -13.31 6.37
C ARG A 43 0.60 -14.07 6.24
N GLU A 44 -0.48 -13.56 6.83
CA GLU A 44 -1.83 -14.14 6.71
C GLU A 44 -2.30 -14.21 5.26
N LEU A 45 -1.96 -13.21 4.45
CA LEU A 45 -2.29 -13.21 3.03
C LEU A 45 -1.48 -14.27 2.26
N ILE A 46 -0.19 -14.45 2.56
CA ILE A 46 0.62 -15.52 1.95
C ILE A 46 -0.01 -16.88 2.25
N ASP A 47 -0.27 -17.20 3.52
CA ASP A 47 -0.84 -18.48 3.94
C ASP A 47 -2.23 -18.72 3.31
N THR A 48 -3.05 -17.67 3.21
CA THR A 48 -4.38 -17.75 2.62
C THR A 48 -4.31 -18.01 1.11
N ILE A 49 -3.40 -17.34 0.40
CA ILE A 49 -3.23 -17.48 -1.06
C ILE A 49 -2.59 -18.82 -1.40
N ASP A 50 -1.64 -19.30 -0.59
CA ASP A 50 -1.03 -20.61 -0.75
C ASP A 50 -2.04 -21.75 -0.63
N THR A 51 -2.96 -21.62 0.33
CA THR A 51 -4.05 -22.59 0.53
C THR A 51 -5.10 -22.49 -0.58
N GLN A 52 -5.42 -21.29 -1.03
CA GLN A 52 -6.43 -21.03 -2.04
C GLN A 52 -6.04 -19.83 -2.91
N PRO A 53 -5.58 -20.09 -4.15
CA PRO A 53 -5.21 -19.05 -5.11
C PRO A 53 -6.28 -17.98 -5.32
N LEU A 54 -5.87 -16.77 -5.72
CA LEU A 54 -6.81 -15.70 -6.02
C LEU A 54 -7.26 -15.80 -7.47
N HIS A 55 -8.57 -15.74 -7.69
CA HIS A 55 -9.12 -15.73 -9.05
C HIS A 55 -8.94 -14.35 -9.69
N ALA A 56 -8.18 -14.31 -10.79
CA ALA A 56 -8.08 -13.11 -11.61
C ALA A 56 -9.37 -12.86 -12.40
N LEU A 57 -9.58 -11.61 -12.76
CA LEU A 57 -10.58 -11.22 -13.75
C LEU A 57 -10.05 -11.53 -15.16
N ALA A 58 -10.93 -11.67 -16.13
CA ALA A 58 -10.56 -11.99 -17.52
C ALA A 58 -9.64 -10.94 -18.18
N ASP A 59 -9.68 -9.71 -17.68
CA ASP A 59 -8.84 -8.57 -18.09
C ASP A 59 -7.67 -8.30 -17.11
N GLY A 60 -7.40 -9.27 -16.24
CA GLY A 60 -6.37 -9.20 -15.19
C GLY A 60 -6.85 -8.55 -13.91
N GLY A 61 -6.01 -8.69 -12.87
CA GLY A 61 -6.26 -8.12 -11.55
C GLY A 61 -7.34 -8.81 -10.73
N ILE A 62 -7.67 -8.26 -9.58
CA ILE A 62 -8.55 -8.84 -8.56
C ILE A 62 -9.77 -7.94 -8.34
N GLY A 63 -10.96 -8.53 -8.43
CA GLY A 63 -12.22 -7.83 -8.25
C GLY A 63 -12.80 -7.91 -6.84
N GLN A 64 -13.94 -7.25 -6.65
CA GLN A 64 -14.63 -7.13 -5.37
C GLN A 64 -15.01 -8.48 -4.74
N ARG A 65 -15.29 -9.50 -5.55
CA ARG A 65 -15.67 -10.83 -5.04
C ARG A 65 -14.51 -11.47 -4.26
N GLU A 66 -13.30 -11.44 -4.84
CA GLU A 66 -12.09 -12.00 -4.20
C GLU A 66 -11.68 -11.20 -2.97
N LEU A 67 -11.77 -9.87 -3.03
CA LEU A 67 -11.52 -9.03 -1.85
C LEU A 67 -12.45 -9.36 -0.69
N ARG A 68 -13.75 -9.58 -0.96
CA ARG A 68 -14.70 -10.03 0.08
C ARG A 68 -14.34 -11.40 0.62
N ARG A 69 -13.92 -12.34 -0.25
CA ARG A 69 -13.47 -13.65 0.18
C ARG A 69 -12.28 -13.52 1.14
N LEU A 70 -11.25 -12.78 0.76
CA LEU A 70 -10.09 -12.52 1.61
C LEU A 70 -10.49 -11.89 2.95
N THR A 71 -11.32 -10.84 2.94
CA THR A 71 -11.83 -10.18 4.14
C THR A 71 -12.53 -11.17 5.08
N ASN A 72 -13.38 -12.05 4.53
CA ASN A 72 -14.11 -13.03 5.33
C ASN A 72 -13.21 -14.15 5.87
N THR A 73 -12.18 -14.55 5.12
CA THR A 73 -11.26 -15.62 5.52
C THR A 73 -10.26 -15.16 6.56
N THR A 74 -9.67 -13.98 6.36
CA THR A 74 -8.60 -13.46 7.23
C THR A 74 -9.13 -12.58 8.37
N ASN A 75 -10.36 -12.12 8.29
CA ASN A 75 -10.95 -11.10 9.18
C ASN A 75 -10.13 -9.79 9.25
N LEU A 76 -9.37 -9.49 8.20
CA LEU A 76 -8.57 -8.28 8.07
C LEU A 76 -9.36 -7.15 7.40
N PRO A 77 -9.07 -5.88 7.72
CA PRO A 77 -9.67 -4.73 7.03
C PRO A 77 -9.36 -4.75 5.52
N THR A 78 -10.36 -4.50 4.69
CA THR A 78 -10.22 -4.51 3.23
C THR A 78 -9.09 -3.60 2.73
N ALA A 79 -8.91 -2.42 3.34
CA ALA A 79 -7.84 -1.50 2.97
C ALA A 79 -6.44 -2.11 3.16
N GLN A 80 -6.25 -2.90 4.20
CA GLN A 80 -4.98 -3.57 4.47
C GLN A 80 -4.74 -4.75 3.53
N ILE A 81 -5.81 -5.50 3.21
CA ILE A 81 -5.75 -6.57 2.20
C ILE A 81 -5.32 -5.99 0.85
N VAL A 82 -5.90 -4.87 0.44
CA VAL A 82 -5.53 -4.19 -0.82
C VAL A 82 -4.05 -3.85 -0.84
N VAL A 83 -3.55 -3.18 0.20
CA VAL A 83 -2.12 -2.81 0.32
C VAL A 83 -1.24 -4.06 0.37
N GLY A 84 -1.64 -5.07 1.13
CA GLY A 84 -0.89 -6.33 1.27
C GLY A 84 -0.77 -7.09 -0.05
N VAL A 85 -1.86 -7.26 -0.79
CA VAL A 85 -1.86 -7.96 -2.09
C VAL A 85 -0.99 -7.22 -3.13
N GLU A 86 -1.08 -5.89 -3.21
CA GLU A 86 -0.20 -5.09 -4.08
C GLU A 86 1.28 -5.22 -3.67
N ALA A 87 1.56 -5.27 -2.36
CA ALA A 87 2.91 -5.48 -1.85
C ALA A 87 3.45 -6.87 -2.22
N LEU A 88 2.64 -7.92 -2.05
CA LEU A 88 3.02 -9.30 -2.39
C LEU A 88 3.35 -9.45 -3.88
N ALA A 89 2.55 -8.89 -4.76
CA ALA A 89 2.82 -8.90 -6.20
C ALA A 89 4.06 -8.08 -6.55
N ALA A 90 4.26 -6.91 -5.95
CA ALA A 90 5.42 -6.07 -6.19
C ALA A 90 6.74 -6.71 -5.73
N LEU A 91 6.69 -7.59 -4.71
CA LEU A 91 7.80 -8.44 -4.24
C LEU A 91 7.96 -9.74 -5.05
N SER A 92 7.08 -9.99 -6.03
CA SER A 92 7.00 -11.27 -6.74
C SER A 92 6.83 -12.46 -5.77
N ILE A 93 6.16 -12.23 -4.64
CA ILE A 93 5.76 -13.30 -3.70
C ILE A 93 4.52 -14.00 -4.24
N ILE A 94 3.67 -13.29 -4.96
CA ILE A 94 2.59 -13.84 -5.77
C ILE A 94 2.78 -13.45 -7.22
N GLU A 95 2.38 -14.33 -8.13
CA GLU A 95 2.38 -14.10 -9.57
C GLU A 95 1.15 -14.71 -10.23
N GLU A 96 0.82 -14.25 -11.43
CA GLU A 96 -0.27 -14.78 -12.22
C GLU A 96 0.16 -16.10 -12.88
N ASP A 97 -0.55 -17.19 -12.60
CA ASP A 97 -0.34 -18.47 -13.28
C ASP A 97 -1.04 -18.45 -14.64
N LEU A 98 -0.25 -18.22 -15.67
CA LEU A 98 -0.74 -18.20 -17.05
C LEU A 98 -1.16 -19.58 -17.57
N ALA A 99 -0.83 -20.66 -16.87
CA ALA A 99 -1.19 -22.04 -17.25
C ALA A 99 -2.59 -22.45 -16.72
N GLU A 100 -3.05 -21.87 -15.60
CA GLU A 100 -4.33 -22.19 -14.96
C GLU A 100 -5.25 -20.97 -14.88
N GLU A 101 -5.82 -20.54 -16.00
CA GLU A 101 -6.89 -19.51 -16.07
C GLU A 101 -6.59 -18.17 -15.38
N GLY A 102 -5.30 -17.82 -15.27
CA GLY A 102 -4.89 -16.52 -14.72
C GLY A 102 -5.09 -16.35 -13.21
N ASN A 103 -5.02 -17.44 -12.43
CA ASN A 103 -5.04 -17.34 -10.98
C ASN A 103 -3.74 -16.75 -10.45
N TRP A 104 -3.82 -16.00 -9.34
CA TRP A 104 -2.64 -15.55 -8.61
C TRP A 104 -2.24 -16.59 -7.57
N ILE A 105 -1.01 -17.07 -7.66
CA ILE A 105 -0.43 -18.13 -6.82
C ILE A 105 0.79 -17.60 -6.09
N THR A 106 1.18 -18.28 -5.00
CA THR A 106 2.44 -18.02 -4.31
C THR A 106 3.62 -18.56 -5.11
N THR A 107 4.77 -17.89 -4.98
CA THR A 107 6.04 -18.27 -5.60
C THR A 107 7.04 -18.77 -4.55
N ALA A 108 8.19 -19.29 -4.97
CA ALA A 108 9.29 -19.65 -4.06
C ALA A 108 9.82 -18.44 -3.24
N ASN A 109 9.55 -17.22 -3.66
CA ASN A 109 9.89 -16.01 -2.88
C ASN A 109 9.08 -15.92 -1.57
N ALA A 110 7.91 -16.56 -1.49
CA ALA A 110 7.12 -16.64 -0.26
C ALA A 110 7.90 -17.29 0.87
N ASP A 111 8.49 -18.45 0.62
CA ASP A 111 9.31 -19.18 1.62
C ASP A 111 10.52 -18.36 2.07
N THR A 112 11.18 -17.70 1.11
CA THR A 112 12.34 -16.84 1.39
C THR A 112 11.94 -15.64 2.27
N PHE A 113 10.81 -15.01 1.96
CA PHE A 113 10.28 -13.89 2.74
C PHE A 113 9.88 -14.33 4.14
N LEU A 114 9.17 -15.46 4.28
CA LEU A 114 8.72 -15.98 5.57
C LEU A 114 9.89 -16.41 6.47
N ALA A 115 10.99 -16.90 5.88
CA ALA A 115 12.22 -17.27 6.60
C ALA A 115 13.05 -16.06 7.05
N SER A 116 12.82 -14.87 6.48
CA SER A 116 13.55 -13.65 6.82
C SER A 116 13.11 -13.10 8.19
N THR A 117 13.99 -12.34 8.83
CA THR A 117 13.64 -11.62 10.08
C THR A 117 12.59 -10.53 9.82
N PRO A 118 11.81 -10.14 10.85
CA PRO A 118 10.84 -9.04 10.70
C PRO A 118 11.44 -7.73 10.18
N ALA A 119 12.68 -7.43 10.56
CA ALA A 119 13.39 -6.24 10.09
C ALA A 119 13.71 -6.31 8.59
N GLU A 120 14.20 -7.46 8.11
CA GLU A 120 14.47 -7.70 6.70
C GLU A 120 13.18 -7.69 5.86
N GLN A 121 12.11 -8.29 6.36
CA GLN A 121 10.79 -8.25 5.71
C GLN A 121 10.31 -6.81 5.53
N TRP A 122 10.45 -5.99 6.56
CA TRP A 122 10.05 -4.59 6.53
C TRP A 122 10.91 -3.76 5.56
N GLU A 123 12.21 -3.98 5.57
CA GLU A 123 13.13 -3.33 4.62
C GLU A 123 12.71 -3.65 3.17
N LEU A 124 12.44 -4.92 2.86
CA LEU A 124 11.98 -5.34 1.54
C LEU A 124 10.66 -4.64 1.14
N LEU A 125 9.69 -4.61 2.05
CA LEU A 125 8.40 -3.96 1.82
C LEU A 125 8.55 -2.45 1.56
N LEU A 126 9.29 -1.74 2.41
CA LEU A 126 9.54 -0.31 2.25
C LEU A 126 10.29 -0.01 0.96
N ARG A 127 11.34 -0.75 0.68
CA ARG A 127 12.14 -0.59 -0.54
C ARG A 127 11.29 -0.81 -1.78
N THR A 128 10.47 -1.86 -1.78
CA THR A 128 9.59 -2.17 -2.90
C THR A 128 8.51 -1.11 -3.08
N TRP A 129 7.88 -0.66 -2.00
CA TRP A 129 6.94 0.46 -2.04
C TRP A 129 7.60 1.72 -2.61
N TRP A 130 8.80 2.05 -2.21
CA TRP A 130 9.53 3.22 -2.67
C TRP A 130 9.72 3.24 -4.18
N TYR A 131 10.11 2.10 -4.76
CA TYR A 131 10.39 1.99 -6.18
C TYR A 131 9.18 1.64 -7.04
N SER A 132 8.08 1.26 -6.46
CA SER A 132 6.87 0.86 -7.18
C SER A 132 6.25 2.04 -7.93
N SER A 133 5.87 1.81 -9.19
CA SER A 133 5.03 2.73 -9.96
C SER A 133 3.53 2.46 -9.73
N ARG A 134 3.17 1.45 -8.95
CA ARG A 134 1.78 1.05 -8.71
C ARG A 134 1.19 1.76 -7.48
N PRO A 135 -0.10 2.12 -7.51
CA PRO A 135 -0.80 2.57 -6.31
C PRO A 135 -1.06 1.36 -5.40
N TRP A 136 -0.60 1.43 -4.15
CA TRP A 136 -0.93 0.40 -3.16
C TRP A 136 -2.23 0.75 -2.40
N SER A 137 -3.16 1.40 -3.06
CA SER A 137 -4.43 1.86 -2.48
C SER A 137 -5.68 1.27 -3.13
N GLY A 138 -5.50 0.42 -4.15
CA GLY A 138 -6.59 -0.04 -4.99
C GLY A 138 -7.10 1.04 -5.96
N THR A 139 -7.94 0.62 -6.89
CA THR A 139 -8.60 1.48 -7.89
C THR A 139 -10.11 1.50 -7.63
N PRO A 140 -10.63 2.45 -6.83
CA PRO A 140 -12.06 2.56 -6.57
C PRO A 140 -12.83 2.75 -7.88
N HIS A 141 -14.00 2.12 -7.97
CA HIS A 141 -14.91 2.20 -9.12
C HIS A 141 -14.49 1.44 -10.37
N GLU A 142 -13.34 0.76 -10.38
CA GLU A 142 -12.96 -0.11 -11.47
C GLU A 142 -13.35 -1.57 -11.18
N ARG A 143 -13.40 -2.38 -12.25
CA ARG A 143 -13.69 -3.81 -12.14
C ARG A 143 -12.55 -4.54 -11.43
N ALA A 144 -11.32 -4.27 -11.85
CA ALA A 144 -10.10 -4.71 -11.18
C ALA A 144 -9.71 -3.69 -10.11
N ILE A 145 -9.93 -3.99 -8.84
CA ILE A 145 -9.67 -3.09 -7.72
C ILE A 145 -8.20 -3.18 -7.28
N VAL A 146 -7.64 -4.39 -7.32
CA VAL A 146 -6.26 -4.69 -6.92
C VAL A 146 -5.57 -5.38 -8.08
N LEU A 147 -4.28 -5.21 -8.21
CA LEU A 147 -3.45 -5.76 -9.27
C LEU A 147 -3.94 -5.38 -10.68
N ASN A 148 -4.65 -4.25 -10.80
CA ASN A 148 -5.10 -3.74 -12.08
C ASN A 148 -3.90 -3.47 -12.99
N PRO A 149 -3.79 -4.12 -14.18
CA PRO A 149 -2.64 -3.96 -15.07
C PRO A 149 -2.44 -2.51 -15.55
N GLU A 150 -3.52 -1.73 -15.63
CA GLU A 150 -3.51 -0.35 -16.11
C GLU A 150 -3.24 0.68 -15.01
N ALA A 151 -3.19 0.27 -13.73
CA ALA A 151 -3.04 1.21 -12.61
C ALA A 151 -1.61 1.74 -12.40
N GLY A 152 -0.65 1.37 -13.24
CA GLY A 152 0.73 1.86 -13.14
C GLY A 152 0.86 3.33 -13.54
N ASP A 153 1.42 4.18 -12.64
CA ASP A 153 1.73 5.57 -12.92
C ASP A 153 3.16 5.91 -12.47
N GLY A 154 4.01 6.26 -13.45
CA GLY A 154 5.40 6.66 -13.17
C GLY A 154 5.55 7.88 -12.25
N HIS A 155 4.53 8.75 -12.16
CA HIS A 155 4.53 9.90 -11.27
C HIS A 155 4.43 9.51 -9.78
N LEU A 156 3.85 8.37 -9.46
CA LEU A 156 3.72 7.90 -8.07
C LEU A 156 5.08 7.72 -7.40
N ARG A 157 6.08 7.25 -8.12
CA ARG A 157 7.45 7.13 -7.61
C ARG A 157 8.05 8.50 -7.27
N LEU A 158 7.86 9.49 -8.13
CA LEU A 158 8.32 10.86 -7.90
C LEU A 158 7.60 11.50 -6.71
N LEU A 159 6.29 11.28 -6.61
CA LEU A 159 5.48 11.78 -5.50
C LEU A 159 5.95 11.22 -4.16
N ARG A 160 6.22 9.90 -4.08
CA ARG A 160 6.74 9.26 -2.86
C ARG A 160 8.11 9.84 -2.47
N HIS A 161 8.98 10.05 -3.46
CA HIS A 161 10.27 10.67 -3.23
C HIS A 161 10.13 12.08 -2.63
N GLN A 162 9.28 12.93 -3.22
CA GLN A 162 9.00 14.26 -2.71
C GLN A 162 8.39 14.26 -1.29
N ILE A 163 7.47 13.33 -1.01
CA ILE A 163 6.87 13.19 0.34
C ILE A 163 7.96 12.90 1.36
N LEU A 164 8.83 11.94 1.09
CA LEU A 164 9.87 11.53 2.04
C LEU A 164 10.97 12.58 2.18
N GLU A 165 11.36 13.27 1.12
CA GLU A 165 12.26 14.41 1.20
C GLU A 165 11.68 15.53 2.09
N ASN A 166 10.40 15.83 1.92
CA ASN A 166 9.73 16.82 2.78
C ASN A 166 9.65 16.36 4.24
N LEU A 167 9.34 15.08 4.49
CA LEU A 167 9.31 14.54 5.85
C LEU A 167 10.70 14.54 6.51
N ALA A 168 11.78 14.32 5.75
CA ALA A 168 13.14 14.35 6.27
C ALA A 168 13.59 15.76 6.71
N ILE A 169 12.98 16.81 6.21
CA ILE A 169 13.27 18.21 6.58
C ILE A 169 12.48 18.64 7.84
N TRP A 170 11.41 17.92 8.19
CA TRP A 170 10.59 18.26 9.35
C TRP A 170 11.34 17.92 10.64
N PRO A 171 11.41 18.85 11.61
CA PRO A 171 11.96 18.57 12.94
C PRO A 171 11.19 17.42 13.60
N ALA A 172 11.91 16.51 14.24
CA ALA A 172 11.34 15.33 14.89
C ALA A 172 10.29 15.66 15.99
N ASP A 173 10.42 16.82 16.60
CA ASP A 173 9.52 17.37 17.60
C ASP A 173 8.12 17.73 17.07
N ILE A 174 7.98 18.01 15.77
CA ILE A 174 6.64 18.25 15.17
C ILE A 174 5.87 16.95 14.99
N LEU A 175 6.56 15.83 14.81
CA LEU A 175 5.93 14.52 14.66
C LEU A 175 5.41 13.95 15.99
N THR A 176 5.91 14.46 17.11
CA THR A 176 5.52 14.04 18.46
C THR A 176 4.55 15.00 19.16
N ALA A 177 4.29 16.18 18.60
CA ALA A 177 3.47 17.23 19.20
C ALA A 177 1.94 16.95 19.19
N SER A 178 1.50 15.74 18.81
CA SER A 178 0.08 15.33 18.86
C SER A 178 -0.35 14.74 20.21
N GLU A 179 0.54 14.69 21.22
CA GLU A 179 0.25 14.05 22.52
C GLU A 179 0.03 15.05 23.69
N ALA A 180 -0.07 16.34 23.43
CA ALA A 180 -0.26 17.31 24.51
C ALA A 180 -1.31 18.36 24.14
N ASP A 181 -2.62 18.00 24.25
CA ASP A 181 -3.72 18.88 24.73
C ASP A 181 -5.00 18.06 24.94
#